data_02c076c15458624c6c8b0fd0fa9a3067
#
_entry.id   02c076c15458624c6c8b0fd0fa9a3067
#
_cell.length_a   1.000
_cell.length_b   1.000
_cell.length_c   1.000
_cell.angle_alpha   90.00
_cell.angle_beta   90.00
_cell.angle_gamma   90.00
#
_symmetry.space_group_name_H-M   'P 1'
#
loop_
_entity.id
_entity.type
_entity.pdbx_description
1 polymer ?
#
loop_
_entity_poly.entity_id
_entity_poly.type
_entity_poly.pdbx_seq_one_letter_code
_entity_poly.pdbx_strand_id
1 'polypeptide(L)'
;TGLSTMLRGLKKYTDRLTAIVTVADDGGGSGVLRREMGILPPGDVRQCMQALANTEPVMEQLLGYRFPEGQLKGQSFGNLLLAALNGMAGSFEEAVAMMGQVLAISGRVLPVTNADVQLEAVFENGARVVGESHIFNAKKQQDCRIHHVSLVPERPKALPDALHAISEADLILLGPGSLYTSVIPNLLVDGVADTIRASHAQKFYICNIMTQDGETEGYTAADHLEALQRHGREGIVDLCLANNAPIPRV
;
A
#
# COMPACT_ATOMS: atom_id res chain seq x y z
N THR A 1 3.35 2.72 7.88
CA THR A 1 2.40 3.31 6.93
C THR A 1 1.09 3.68 7.61
N GLY A 2 0.31 4.58 7.02
CA GLY A 2 -1.01 4.94 7.51
C GLY A 2 -1.94 3.73 7.66
N LEU A 3 -1.93 2.85 6.65
CA LEU A 3 -2.72 1.61 6.67
C LEU A 3 -2.39 0.73 7.88
N SER A 4 -1.11 0.48 8.18
CA SER A 4 -0.71 -0.35 9.32
C SER A 4 -1.12 0.27 10.66
N THR A 5 -1.13 1.60 10.78
CA THR A 5 -1.63 2.29 11.97
C THR A 5 -3.13 2.07 12.15
N MET A 6 -3.90 2.19 11.08
CA MET A 6 -5.35 1.94 11.10
C MET A 6 -5.67 0.48 11.45
N LEU A 7 -4.94 -0.48 10.85
CA LEU A 7 -5.13 -1.91 11.12
C LEU A 7 -4.91 -2.28 12.59
N ARG A 8 -3.91 -1.65 13.27
CA ARG A 8 -3.71 -1.82 14.72
C ARG A 8 -4.89 -1.36 15.56
N GLY A 9 -5.61 -0.35 15.08
CA GLY A 9 -6.85 0.11 15.72
C GLY A 9 -7.99 -0.85 15.45
N LEU A 10 -8.23 -1.17 14.18
CA LEU A 10 -9.39 -1.97 13.73
C LEU A 10 -9.39 -3.40 14.30
N LYS A 11 -8.23 -4.06 14.42
CA LYS A 11 -8.15 -5.41 14.98
C LYS A 11 -8.64 -5.53 16.44
N LYS A 12 -8.81 -4.41 17.14
CA LYS A 12 -9.38 -4.39 18.50
C LYS A 12 -10.91 -4.53 18.50
N TYR A 13 -11.54 -4.34 17.35
CA TYR A 13 -13.00 -4.33 17.20
C TYR A 13 -13.51 -5.51 16.36
N THR A 14 -12.70 -6.02 15.45
CA THR A 14 -13.07 -7.14 14.57
C THR A 14 -11.84 -7.88 14.06
N ASP A 15 -12.00 -9.17 13.79
CA ASP A 15 -11.05 -10.04 13.09
C ASP A 15 -11.40 -10.21 11.59
N ARG A 16 -12.58 -9.73 11.17
CA ARG A 16 -13.02 -9.76 9.78
C ARG A 16 -12.36 -8.63 8.96
N LEU A 17 -11.03 -8.63 8.93
CA LEU A 17 -10.22 -7.65 8.26
C LEU A 17 -9.49 -8.27 7.07
N THR A 18 -9.54 -7.63 5.91
CA THR A 18 -8.68 -7.95 4.77
C THR A 18 -7.95 -6.68 4.33
N ALA A 19 -6.63 -6.67 4.47
CA ALA A 19 -5.78 -5.60 3.96
C ALA A 19 -5.28 -5.97 2.56
N ILE A 20 -5.65 -5.18 1.55
CA ILE A 20 -5.16 -5.31 0.18
C ILE A 20 -4.05 -4.29 -0.03
N VAL A 21 -2.86 -4.76 -0.42
CA VAL A 21 -1.62 -3.99 -0.38
C VAL A 21 -0.97 -3.96 -1.75
N THR A 22 -0.57 -2.75 -2.18
CA THR A 22 0.20 -2.58 -3.43
C THR A 22 1.58 -3.23 -3.35
N VAL A 23 2.10 -3.65 -4.50
CA VAL A 23 3.43 -4.24 -4.68
C VAL A 23 4.29 -3.40 -5.62
N ALA A 24 4.02 -2.09 -5.72
CA ALA A 24 4.76 -1.19 -6.60
C ALA A 24 5.98 -0.51 -5.93
N ASP A 25 6.21 -0.72 -4.61
CA ASP A 25 7.35 -0.15 -3.86
C ASP A 25 8.69 -0.64 -4.44
N ASP A 26 9.61 0.29 -4.67
CA ASP A 26 10.97 0.00 -5.12
C ASP A 26 12.04 0.64 -4.22
N GLY A 27 11.61 1.20 -3.08
CA GLY A 27 12.46 1.93 -2.16
C GLY A 27 13.17 1.08 -1.11
N GLY A 28 14.22 1.60 -0.54
CA GLY A 28 14.92 1.06 0.62
C GLY A 28 15.25 -0.44 0.56
N GLY A 29 15.01 -1.14 1.66
CA GLY A 29 15.26 -2.59 1.76
C GLY A 29 14.36 -3.44 0.86
N SER A 30 13.12 -3.02 0.60
CA SER A 30 12.21 -3.70 -0.34
C SER A 30 12.77 -3.69 -1.76
N GLY A 31 13.26 -2.54 -2.22
CA GLY A 31 13.86 -2.42 -3.54
C GLY A 31 15.14 -3.24 -3.71
N VAL A 32 15.95 -3.39 -2.66
CA VAL A 32 17.13 -4.28 -2.68
C VAL A 32 16.69 -5.73 -2.88
N LEU A 33 15.78 -6.24 -2.08
CA LEU A 33 15.29 -7.62 -2.17
C LEU A 33 14.63 -7.91 -3.52
N ARG A 34 13.86 -6.93 -4.05
CA ARG A 34 13.27 -7.03 -5.38
C ARG A 34 14.34 -7.20 -6.46
N ARG A 35 15.42 -6.41 -6.44
CA ARG A 35 16.50 -6.48 -7.44
C ARG A 35 17.38 -7.72 -7.30
N GLU A 36 17.70 -8.10 -6.07
CA GLU A 36 18.67 -9.19 -5.82
C GLU A 36 18.03 -10.57 -5.82
N MET A 37 16.78 -10.68 -5.37
CA MET A 37 16.10 -11.96 -5.21
C MET A 37 14.92 -12.14 -6.17
N GLY A 38 14.52 -11.11 -6.95
CA GLY A 38 13.38 -11.18 -7.86
C GLY A 38 12.04 -11.35 -7.17
N ILE A 39 11.91 -11.01 -5.87
CA ILE A 39 10.68 -11.09 -5.11
C ILE A 39 9.90 -9.78 -5.18
N LEU A 40 8.59 -9.85 -5.02
CA LEU A 40 7.78 -8.65 -4.85
C LEU A 40 8.17 -7.88 -3.58
N PRO A 41 8.03 -6.54 -3.55
CA PRO A 41 8.49 -5.73 -2.43
C PRO A 41 7.74 -6.08 -1.14
N PRO A 42 8.45 -6.56 -0.10
CA PRO A 42 7.81 -7.07 1.10
C PRO A 42 7.42 -6.00 2.13
N GLY A 43 7.88 -4.75 1.98
CA GLY A 43 7.85 -3.73 3.01
C GLY A 43 6.46 -3.42 3.56
N ASP A 44 5.53 -3.03 2.71
CA ASP A 44 4.17 -2.65 3.11
C ASP A 44 3.34 -3.86 3.56
N VAL A 45 3.46 -4.98 2.87
CA VAL A 45 2.84 -6.25 3.26
C VAL A 45 3.30 -6.65 4.67
N ARG A 46 4.61 -6.65 4.94
CA ARG A 46 5.18 -6.92 6.27
C ARG A 46 4.63 -5.97 7.34
N GLN A 47 4.52 -4.66 7.04
CA GLN A 47 3.99 -3.70 8.00
C GLN A 47 2.52 -3.96 8.35
N CYS A 48 1.71 -4.36 7.38
CA CYS A 48 0.33 -4.77 7.60
C CYS A 48 0.25 -6.07 8.41
N MET A 49 1.09 -7.05 8.11
CA MET A 49 1.22 -8.28 8.88
C MET A 49 1.58 -8.00 10.35
N GLN A 50 2.61 -7.18 10.58
CA GLN A 50 3.02 -6.78 11.93
C GLN A 50 1.91 -6.04 12.68
N ALA A 51 1.12 -5.22 11.99
CA ALA A 51 0.00 -4.50 12.60
C ALA A 51 -1.13 -5.45 13.05
N LEU A 52 -1.39 -6.51 12.29
CA LEU A 52 -2.42 -7.52 12.59
C LEU A 52 -1.92 -8.67 13.46
N ALA A 53 -0.61 -8.80 13.66
CA ALA A 53 -0.01 -9.89 14.44
C ALA A 53 -0.48 -9.91 15.89
N ASN A 54 -0.66 -11.14 16.42
CA ASN A 54 -0.94 -11.42 17.83
C ASN A 54 0.26 -12.17 18.41
N THR A 55 1.40 -11.50 18.44
CA THR A 55 2.67 -12.07 18.85
C THR A 55 3.16 -11.46 20.15
N GLU A 56 4.08 -12.16 20.82
CA GLU A 56 4.79 -11.65 21.99
C GLU A 56 5.58 -10.37 21.65
N PRO A 57 5.77 -9.44 22.61
CA PRO A 57 6.45 -8.16 22.37
C PRO A 57 7.84 -8.31 21.74
N VAL A 58 8.57 -9.37 22.08
CA VAL A 58 9.91 -9.64 21.52
C VAL A 58 9.82 -9.94 20.02
N MET A 59 8.81 -10.67 19.57
CA MET A 59 8.60 -10.95 18.13
C MET A 59 8.24 -9.66 17.39
N GLU A 60 7.43 -8.78 17.98
CA GLU A 60 7.11 -7.49 17.37
C GLU A 60 8.37 -6.63 17.18
N GLN A 61 9.24 -6.60 18.18
CA GLN A 61 10.54 -5.90 18.10
C GLN A 61 11.44 -6.53 17.02
N LEU A 62 11.50 -7.86 16.98
CA LEU A 62 12.32 -8.59 16.02
C LEU A 62 11.87 -8.33 14.57
N LEU A 63 10.57 -8.35 14.30
CA LEU A 63 10.02 -8.03 12.97
C LEU A 63 10.37 -6.62 12.50
N GLY A 64 10.43 -5.68 13.44
CA GLY A 64 10.83 -4.30 13.21
C GLY A 64 12.35 -4.06 13.19
N TYR A 65 13.14 -5.03 13.68
CA TYR A 65 14.58 -4.89 13.79
C TYR A 65 15.21 -4.62 12.42
N ARG A 66 16.08 -3.61 12.40
CA ARG A 66 16.80 -3.22 11.19
C ARG A 66 18.29 -3.35 11.43
N PHE A 67 18.97 -4.06 10.55
CA PHE A 67 20.41 -4.29 10.67
C PHE A 67 21.18 -2.98 10.51
N PRO A 68 21.98 -2.55 11.51
CA PRO A 68 22.66 -1.25 11.48
C PRO A 68 23.93 -1.26 10.62
N GLU A 69 24.55 -2.44 10.41
CA GLU A 69 25.86 -2.59 9.78
C GLU A 69 25.99 -3.92 9.03
N GLY A 70 27.13 -4.11 8.36
CA GLY A 70 27.44 -5.32 7.59
C GLY A 70 26.68 -5.39 6.25
N GLN A 71 26.67 -6.54 5.62
CA GLN A 71 26.04 -6.77 4.32
C GLN A 71 24.52 -6.61 4.36
N LEU A 72 23.90 -6.81 5.53
CA LEU A 72 22.48 -6.65 5.74
C LEU A 72 22.08 -5.24 6.15
N LYS A 73 23.00 -4.27 6.17
CA LYS A 73 22.73 -2.90 6.60
C LYS A 73 21.47 -2.32 5.93
N GLY A 74 20.55 -1.82 6.74
CA GLY A 74 19.29 -1.22 6.29
C GLY A 74 18.16 -2.23 6.01
N GLN A 75 18.45 -3.54 5.92
CA GLN A 75 17.41 -4.56 5.82
C GLN A 75 16.67 -4.73 7.15
N SER A 76 15.37 -5.00 7.10
CA SER A 76 14.61 -5.39 8.29
C SER A 76 14.50 -6.91 8.37
N PHE A 77 14.58 -7.45 9.59
CA PHE A 77 14.40 -8.89 9.80
C PHE A 77 13.05 -9.39 9.22
N GLY A 78 11.97 -8.65 9.42
CA GLY A 78 10.67 -9.06 8.90
C GLY A 78 10.60 -9.12 7.37
N ASN A 79 11.33 -8.24 6.64
CA ASN A 79 11.44 -8.35 5.19
C ASN A 79 12.23 -9.61 4.79
N LEU A 80 13.32 -9.93 5.51
CA LEU A 80 14.11 -11.14 5.26
C LEU A 80 13.32 -12.41 5.59
N LEU A 81 12.50 -12.38 6.64
CA LEU A 81 11.59 -13.49 6.96
C LEU A 81 10.61 -13.75 5.81
N LEU A 82 9.94 -12.70 5.30
CA LEU A 82 9.02 -12.87 4.17
C LEU A 82 9.75 -13.31 2.90
N ALA A 83 10.99 -12.82 2.66
CA ALA A 83 11.80 -13.28 1.54
C ALA A 83 12.16 -14.78 1.66
N ALA A 84 12.50 -15.25 2.87
CA ALA A 84 12.75 -16.66 3.12
C ALA A 84 11.50 -17.53 2.89
N LEU A 85 10.35 -17.08 3.37
CA LEU A 85 9.07 -17.75 3.12
C LEU A 85 8.72 -17.77 1.62
N ASN A 86 9.02 -16.70 0.89
CA ASN A 86 8.83 -16.67 -0.57
C ASN A 86 9.73 -17.67 -1.30
N GLY A 87 10.92 -17.93 -0.79
CA GLY A 87 11.79 -18.99 -1.32
C GLY A 87 11.28 -20.40 -1.08
N MET A 88 10.39 -20.60 -0.10
CA MET A 88 9.75 -21.88 0.22
C MET A 88 8.41 -22.06 -0.49
N ALA A 89 7.74 -20.97 -0.81
CA ALA A 89 6.41 -20.93 -1.40
C ALA A 89 6.45 -20.98 -2.93
N GLY A 90 5.33 -21.32 -3.57
CA GLY A 90 5.17 -21.27 -5.02
C GLY A 90 4.84 -19.88 -5.57
N SER A 91 4.41 -18.96 -4.68
CA SER A 91 4.05 -17.58 -5.03
C SER A 91 4.25 -16.62 -3.86
N PHE A 92 4.30 -15.32 -4.16
CA PHE A 92 4.37 -14.30 -3.10
C PHE A 92 3.11 -14.27 -2.23
N GLU A 93 1.95 -14.47 -2.80
CA GLU A 93 0.68 -14.60 -2.09
C GLU A 93 0.72 -15.75 -1.07
N GLU A 94 1.24 -16.92 -1.47
CA GLU A 94 1.40 -18.07 -0.57
C GLU A 94 2.39 -17.77 0.57
N ALA A 95 3.51 -17.10 0.27
CA ALA A 95 4.47 -16.65 1.28
C ALA A 95 3.83 -15.69 2.31
N VAL A 96 2.97 -14.79 1.83
CA VAL A 96 2.19 -13.87 2.68
C VAL A 96 1.23 -14.65 3.57
N ALA A 97 0.52 -15.64 3.04
CA ALA A 97 -0.35 -16.50 3.82
C ALA A 97 0.42 -17.30 4.89
N MET A 98 1.57 -17.87 4.54
CA MET A 98 2.46 -18.57 5.49
C MET A 98 2.94 -17.62 6.61
N MET A 99 3.35 -16.42 6.29
CA MET A 99 3.75 -15.42 7.29
C MET A 99 2.58 -15.07 8.21
N GLY A 100 1.36 -14.98 7.68
CA GLY A 100 0.14 -14.76 8.47
C GLY A 100 -0.09 -15.86 9.52
N GLN A 101 0.17 -17.11 9.16
CA GLN A 101 0.09 -18.25 10.10
C GLN A 101 1.17 -18.17 11.18
N VAL A 102 2.43 -17.91 10.80
CA VAL A 102 3.55 -17.77 11.75
C VAL A 102 3.29 -16.66 12.76
N LEU A 103 2.66 -15.56 12.35
CA LEU A 103 2.39 -14.40 13.19
C LEU A 103 1.01 -14.43 13.86
N ALA A 104 0.21 -15.45 13.62
CA ALA A 104 -1.16 -15.58 14.14
C ALA A 104 -1.96 -14.28 13.96
N ILE A 105 -1.99 -13.71 12.74
CA ILE A 105 -2.62 -12.41 12.47
C ILE A 105 -4.15 -12.48 12.63
N SER A 106 -4.74 -11.37 13.09
CA SER A 106 -6.20 -11.16 13.06
C SER A 106 -6.61 -10.64 11.70
N GLY A 107 -7.32 -11.46 10.92
CA GLY A 107 -7.72 -11.13 9.56
C GLY A 107 -6.73 -11.64 8.50
N ARG A 108 -6.69 -10.98 7.33
CA ARG A 108 -5.86 -11.37 6.19
C ARG A 108 -5.10 -10.18 5.60
N VAL A 109 -3.94 -10.46 5.03
CA VAL A 109 -3.21 -9.51 4.17
C VAL A 109 -3.02 -10.16 2.82
N LEU A 110 -3.38 -9.44 1.76
CA LEU A 110 -3.28 -9.89 0.38
C LEU A 110 -2.49 -8.87 -0.43
N PRO A 111 -1.50 -9.28 -1.22
CA PRO A 111 -0.99 -8.41 -2.27
C PRO A 111 -2.12 -8.19 -3.29
N VAL A 112 -2.20 -7.00 -3.88
CA VAL A 112 -3.25 -6.73 -4.87
C VAL A 112 -3.07 -7.54 -6.16
N THR A 113 -1.82 -7.90 -6.48
CA THR A 113 -1.41 -8.69 -7.64
C THR A 113 -0.12 -9.45 -7.35
N ASN A 114 0.12 -10.55 -8.04
CA ASN A 114 1.42 -11.25 -8.07
C ASN A 114 2.32 -10.77 -9.24
N ALA A 115 1.86 -9.80 -10.05
CA ALA A 115 2.67 -9.26 -11.12
C ALA A 115 3.76 -8.33 -10.57
N ASP A 116 4.94 -8.40 -11.16
CA ASP A 116 6.03 -7.46 -10.89
C ASP A 116 5.74 -6.14 -11.62
N VAL A 117 5.29 -5.13 -10.87
CA VAL A 117 4.85 -3.85 -11.40
C VAL A 117 5.68 -2.70 -10.86
N GLN A 118 5.85 -1.67 -11.68
CA GLN A 118 6.43 -0.39 -11.29
C GLN A 118 5.39 0.71 -11.43
N LEU A 119 5.50 1.77 -10.62
CA LEU A 119 4.68 2.95 -10.72
C LEU A 119 5.32 3.94 -11.70
N GLU A 120 4.55 4.42 -12.66
CA GLU A 120 4.92 5.55 -13.52
C GLU A 120 4.08 6.76 -13.14
N ALA A 121 4.71 7.92 -12.95
CA ALA A 121 4.02 9.20 -12.79
C ALA A 121 4.22 10.07 -14.02
N VAL A 122 3.14 10.74 -14.44
CA VAL A 122 3.15 11.80 -15.45
C VAL A 122 2.80 13.10 -14.76
N PHE A 123 3.68 14.08 -14.88
CA PHE A 123 3.51 15.42 -14.32
C PHE A 123 2.74 16.35 -15.25
N GLU A 124 2.18 17.46 -14.72
CA GLU A 124 1.42 18.44 -15.51
C GLU A 124 2.22 19.06 -16.66
N ASN A 125 3.53 19.13 -16.54
CA ASN A 125 4.43 19.58 -17.59
C ASN A 125 4.77 18.52 -18.65
N GLY A 126 4.18 17.31 -18.54
CA GLY A 126 4.39 16.19 -19.45
C GLY A 126 5.61 15.32 -19.12
N ALA A 127 6.40 15.63 -18.10
CA ALA A 127 7.51 14.79 -17.67
C ALA A 127 7.00 13.44 -17.14
N ARG A 128 7.74 12.35 -17.47
CA ARG A 128 7.41 10.98 -17.04
C ARG A 128 8.53 10.44 -16.18
N VAL A 129 8.16 9.74 -15.11
CA VAL A 129 9.12 9.14 -14.18
C VAL A 129 8.60 7.78 -13.76
N VAL A 130 9.46 6.76 -13.88
CA VAL A 130 9.17 5.38 -13.46
C VAL A 130 9.93 5.07 -12.17
N GLY A 131 9.25 4.41 -11.25
CA GLY A 131 9.75 4.01 -9.94
C GLY A 131 9.28 4.94 -8.82
N GLU A 132 8.68 4.37 -7.77
CA GLU A 132 8.14 5.12 -6.63
C GLU A 132 9.19 6.03 -5.98
N SER A 133 10.38 5.47 -5.71
CA SER A 133 11.49 6.19 -5.10
C SER A 133 11.99 7.39 -5.93
N HIS A 134 11.82 7.32 -7.25
CA HIS A 134 12.21 8.39 -8.17
C HIS A 134 11.15 9.49 -8.25
N ILE A 135 9.86 9.15 -8.12
CA ILE A 135 8.73 10.09 -8.21
C ILE A 135 8.86 11.19 -7.15
N PHE A 136 9.19 10.82 -5.90
CA PHE A 136 9.40 11.78 -4.82
C PHE A 136 10.48 12.82 -5.14
N ASN A 137 11.61 12.37 -5.68
CA ASN A 137 12.72 13.26 -6.04
C ASN A 137 12.37 14.12 -7.27
N ALA A 138 11.74 13.52 -8.27
CA ALA A 138 11.32 14.20 -9.48
C ALA A 138 10.30 15.28 -9.20
N LYS A 139 9.33 15.05 -8.31
CA LYS A 139 8.33 16.05 -7.91
C LYS A 139 8.98 17.35 -7.39
N LYS A 140 10.02 17.20 -6.55
CA LYS A 140 10.79 18.36 -6.04
C LYS A 140 11.53 19.12 -7.14
N GLN A 141 12.00 18.42 -8.18
CA GLN A 141 12.72 19.02 -9.29
C GLN A 141 11.78 19.68 -10.32
N GLN A 142 10.61 19.05 -10.56
CA GLN A 142 9.66 19.51 -11.57
C GLN A 142 8.84 20.72 -11.11
N ASP A 143 8.70 20.94 -9.79
CA ASP A 143 7.89 22.01 -9.19
C ASP A 143 6.47 22.12 -9.78
N CYS A 144 5.88 20.98 -10.13
CA CYS A 144 4.51 20.88 -10.64
C CYS A 144 3.81 19.65 -10.10
N ARG A 145 2.47 19.62 -10.20
CA ARG A 145 1.65 18.53 -9.67
C ARG A 145 1.79 17.25 -10.51
N ILE A 146 1.56 16.11 -9.87
CA ILE A 146 1.36 14.85 -10.57
C ILE A 146 0.00 14.92 -11.27
N HIS A 147 -0.01 14.76 -12.59
CA HIS A 147 -1.23 14.73 -13.39
C HIS A 147 -1.94 13.38 -13.24
N HIS A 148 -1.24 12.27 -13.46
CA HIS A 148 -1.75 10.92 -13.21
C HIS A 148 -0.60 9.93 -12.97
N VAL A 149 -0.97 8.77 -12.45
CA VAL A 149 -0.07 7.62 -12.32
C VAL A 149 -0.63 6.40 -13.04
N SER A 150 0.25 5.53 -13.49
CA SER A 150 -0.06 4.26 -14.13
C SER A 150 0.87 3.16 -13.61
N LEU A 151 0.55 1.90 -13.89
CA LEU A 151 1.42 0.76 -13.61
C LEU A 151 2.14 0.30 -14.88
N VAL A 152 3.38 -0.16 -14.73
CA VAL A 152 4.17 -0.76 -15.82
C VAL A 152 4.56 -2.18 -15.37
N PRO A 153 4.13 -3.24 -16.09
CA PRO A 153 3.22 -3.23 -17.22
C PRO A 153 1.81 -2.74 -16.86
N GLU A 154 1.11 -2.19 -17.85
CA GLU A 154 -0.26 -1.70 -17.67
C GLU A 154 -1.25 -2.84 -17.38
N ARG A 155 -2.26 -2.54 -16.55
CA ARG A 155 -3.38 -3.43 -16.24
C ARG A 155 -2.97 -4.83 -15.78
N PRO A 156 -2.09 -4.95 -14.77
CA PRO A 156 -1.76 -6.24 -14.18
C PRO A 156 -3.03 -6.87 -13.60
N LYS A 157 -3.16 -8.20 -13.69
CA LYS A 157 -4.33 -8.90 -13.15
C LYS A 157 -4.33 -8.87 -11.63
N ALA A 158 -5.48 -8.54 -11.05
CA ALA A 158 -5.69 -8.66 -9.62
C ALA A 158 -5.66 -10.13 -9.17
N LEU A 159 -5.29 -10.36 -7.91
CA LEU A 159 -5.51 -11.65 -7.29
C LEU A 159 -7.02 -11.92 -7.17
N PRO A 160 -7.49 -13.13 -7.54
CA PRO A 160 -8.89 -13.51 -7.38
C PRO A 160 -9.39 -13.32 -5.94
N ASP A 161 -8.58 -13.67 -4.95
CA ASP A 161 -8.89 -13.51 -3.52
C ASP A 161 -9.05 -12.04 -3.12
N ALA A 162 -8.28 -11.13 -3.73
CA ALA A 162 -8.45 -9.70 -3.49
C ALA A 162 -9.79 -9.19 -4.05
N LEU A 163 -10.15 -9.57 -5.27
CA LEU A 163 -11.45 -9.21 -5.87
C LEU A 163 -12.61 -9.82 -5.08
N HIS A 164 -12.49 -11.07 -4.65
CA HIS A 164 -13.50 -11.72 -3.82
C HIS A 164 -13.67 -11.00 -2.48
N ALA A 165 -12.57 -10.65 -1.80
CA ALA A 165 -12.64 -9.91 -0.54
C ALA A 165 -13.31 -8.54 -0.69
N ILE A 166 -13.11 -7.85 -1.82
CA ILE A 166 -13.78 -6.58 -2.13
C ILE A 166 -15.28 -6.79 -2.36
N SER A 167 -15.67 -7.84 -3.09
CA SER A 167 -17.08 -8.11 -3.39
C SER A 167 -17.90 -8.49 -2.15
N GLU A 168 -17.30 -9.19 -1.20
CA GLU A 168 -17.94 -9.66 0.03
C GLU A 168 -17.83 -8.67 1.22
N ALA A 169 -17.19 -7.53 1.03
CA ALA A 169 -16.99 -6.57 2.09
C ALA A 169 -18.31 -5.87 2.48
N ASP A 170 -18.50 -5.63 3.77
CA ASP A 170 -19.55 -4.75 4.30
C ASP A 170 -19.10 -3.28 4.27
N LEU A 171 -17.79 -3.04 4.36
CA LEU A 171 -17.16 -1.73 4.37
C LEU A 171 -15.82 -1.79 3.63
N ILE A 172 -15.61 -0.85 2.72
CA ILE A 172 -14.34 -0.67 2.00
C ILE A 172 -13.72 0.64 2.46
N LEU A 173 -12.47 0.58 2.94
CA LEU A 173 -11.69 1.74 3.35
C LEU A 173 -10.55 1.97 2.34
N LEU A 174 -10.54 3.12 1.69
CA LEU A 174 -9.42 3.58 0.87
C LEU A 174 -8.53 4.48 1.71
N GLY A 175 -7.27 4.08 1.89
CA GLY A 175 -6.34 4.80 2.78
C GLY A 175 -6.54 4.45 4.27
N PRO A 176 -5.88 5.18 5.21
CA PRO A 176 -4.93 6.27 4.94
C PRO A 176 -3.61 5.75 4.36
N GLY A 177 -2.93 6.60 3.63
CA GLY A 177 -1.63 6.29 3.01
C GLY A 177 -1.29 7.32 1.94
N SER A 178 -0.09 7.23 1.38
CA SER A 178 0.32 8.07 0.26
C SER A 178 -0.66 7.92 -0.90
N LEU A 179 -1.20 9.04 -1.37
CA LEU A 179 -2.30 9.03 -2.35
C LEU A 179 -1.90 8.34 -3.64
N TYR A 180 -0.79 8.78 -4.24
CA TYR A 180 -0.34 8.31 -5.54
C TYR A 180 0.53 7.05 -5.48
N THR A 181 1.20 6.79 -4.35
CA THR A 181 2.13 5.67 -4.25
C THR A 181 1.60 4.48 -3.44
N SER A 182 0.56 4.67 -2.60
CA SER A 182 0.00 3.57 -1.80
C SER A 182 -1.48 3.31 -2.05
N VAL A 183 -2.32 4.33 -2.26
CA VAL A 183 -3.77 4.14 -2.42
C VAL A 183 -4.14 3.90 -3.88
N ILE A 184 -3.82 4.84 -4.76
CA ILE A 184 -4.17 4.78 -6.19
C ILE A 184 -3.59 3.54 -6.89
N PRO A 185 -2.34 3.07 -6.64
CA PRO A 185 -1.81 1.90 -7.32
C PRO A 185 -2.67 0.64 -7.21
N ASN A 186 -3.40 0.45 -6.09
CA ASN A 186 -4.34 -0.65 -5.96
C ASN A 186 -5.52 -0.52 -6.93
N LEU A 187 -6.00 0.71 -7.19
CA LEU A 187 -7.12 0.98 -8.10
C LEU A 187 -6.76 0.77 -9.58
N LEU A 188 -5.45 0.84 -9.90
CA LEU A 188 -4.93 0.67 -11.26
C LEU A 188 -4.80 -0.81 -11.68
N VAL A 189 -4.89 -1.74 -10.72
CA VAL A 189 -4.88 -3.18 -11.00
C VAL A 189 -6.22 -3.58 -11.60
N ASP A 190 -6.16 -4.40 -12.68
CA ASP A 190 -7.32 -4.75 -13.48
C ASP A 190 -8.42 -5.42 -12.65
N GLY A 191 -9.63 -4.90 -12.75
CA GLY A 191 -10.81 -5.38 -12.02
C GLY A 191 -11.02 -4.77 -10.63
N VAL A 192 -10.00 -4.20 -9.97
CA VAL A 192 -10.12 -3.69 -8.58
C VAL A 192 -11.11 -2.54 -8.50
N ALA A 193 -10.91 -1.47 -9.27
CA ALA A 193 -11.80 -0.30 -9.22
C ALA A 193 -13.24 -0.66 -9.63
N ASP A 194 -13.41 -1.51 -10.64
CA ASP A 194 -14.73 -1.95 -11.09
C ASP A 194 -15.43 -2.81 -10.03
N THR A 195 -14.70 -3.70 -9.34
CA THR A 195 -15.26 -4.51 -8.24
C THR A 195 -15.65 -3.64 -7.05
N ILE A 196 -14.82 -2.65 -6.67
CA ILE A 196 -15.18 -1.68 -5.60
C ILE A 196 -16.46 -0.95 -5.95
N ARG A 197 -16.59 -0.44 -7.18
CA ARG A 197 -17.78 0.30 -7.62
C ARG A 197 -19.04 -0.57 -7.65
N ALA A 198 -18.90 -1.84 -8.05
CA ALA A 198 -20.00 -2.80 -8.11
C ALA A 198 -20.39 -3.35 -6.72
N SER A 199 -19.51 -3.25 -5.73
CA SER A 199 -19.77 -3.73 -4.37
C SER A 199 -20.88 -2.96 -3.69
N HIS A 200 -21.71 -3.66 -2.91
CA HIS A 200 -22.73 -3.07 -2.05
C HIS A 200 -22.17 -2.45 -0.77
N ALA A 201 -20.89 -2.66 -0.47
CA ALA A 201 -20.20 -2.07 0.67
C ALA A 201 -20.27 -0.54 0.65
N GLN A 202 -20.29 0.06 1.82
CA GLN A 202 -20.00 1.49 1.94
C GLN A 202 -18.53 1.75 1.67
N LYS A 203 -18.20 2.76 0.88
CA LYS A 203 -16.85 3.08 0.42
C LYS A 203 -16.39 4.38 1.04
N PHE A 204 -15.46 4.29 1.98
CA PHE A 204 -14.92 5.45 2.68
C PHE A 204 -13.49 5.73 2.24
N TYR A 205 -13.22 6.99 1.96
CA TYR A 205 -11.84 7.47 1.84
C TYR A 205 -11.40 8.10 3.16
N ILE A 206 -10.28 7.62 3.69
CA ILE A 206 -9.64 8.18 4.88
C ILE A 206 -8.55 9.15 4.42
N CYS A 207 -8.89 10.43 4.41
CA CYS A 207 -7.97 11.46 3.96
C CYS A 207 -6.78 11.60 4.93
N ASN A 208 -5.59 11.79 4.38
CA ASN A 208 -4.41 12.07 5.18
C ASN A 208 -4.60 13.34 6.00
N ILE A 209 -4.12 13.33 7.25
CA ILE A 209 -4.20 14.47 8.16
C ILE A 209 -3.35 15.65 7.65
N MET A 210 -2.22 15.35 7.01
CA MET A 210 -1.30 16.31 6.44
C MET A 210 -1.01 15.98 4.98
N THR A 211 -0.71 17.01 4.20
CA THR A 211 -0.16 16.84 2.86
C THR A 211 1.24 16.25 2.94
N GLN A 212 1.65 15.53 1.90
CA GLN A 212 2.93 14.85 1.83
C GLN A 212 3.85 15.58 0.86
N ASP A 213 5.02 15.99 1.36
CA ASP A 213 6.09 16.55 0.54
C ASP A 213 6.46 15.58 -0.60
N GLY A 214 6.64 16.13 -1.80
CA GLY A 214 6.99 15.33 -2.98
C GLY A 214 5.82 14.56 -3.59
N GLU A 215 4.57 14.78 -3.12
CA GLU A 215 3.39 14.11 -3.65
C GLU A 215 2.15 15.00 -3.69
N THR A 216 1.68 15.46 -2.54
CA THR A 216 0.38 16.16 -2.40
C THR A 216 0.50 17.56 -1.78
N GLU A 217 1.63 18.26 -1.96
CA GLU A 217 1.78 19.62 -1.45
C GLU A 217 0.67 20.53 -1.95
N GLY A 218 0.05 21.25 -1.02
CA GLY A 218 -1.01 22.19 -1.33
C GLY A 218 -2.35 21.54 -1.70
N TYR A 219 -2.51 20.22 -1.55
CA TYR A 219 -3.77 19.54 -1.79
C TYR A 219 -4.76 19.83 -0.67
N THR A 220 -6.01 20.04 -1.06
CA THR A 220 -7.20 19.98 -0.21
C THR A 220 -7.76 18.56 -0.19
N ALA A 221 -8.73 18.29 0.69
CA ALA A 221 -9.48 17.03 0.65
C ALA A 221 -10.21 16.83 -0.70
N ALA A 222 -10.65 17.91 -1.34
CA ALA A 222 -11.27 17.86 -2.66
C ALA A 222 -10.28 17.42 -3.75
N ASP A 223 -9.03 17.93 -3.72
CA ASP A 223 -7.99 17.50 -4.67
C ASP A 223 -7.68 16.00 -4.53
N HIS A 224 -7.70 15.47 -3.29
CA HIS A 224 -7.52 14.03 -3.06
C HIS A 224 -8.65 13.21 -3.68
N LEU A 225 -9.91 13.65 -3.49
CA LEU A 225 -11.07 12.96 -4.07
C LEU A 225 -11.07 13.02 -5.59
N GLU A 226 -10.72 14.18 -6.16
CA GLU A 226 -10.59 14.32 -7.62
C GLU A 226 -9.52 13.37 -8.19
N ALA A 227 -8.37 13.26 -7.52
CA ALA A 227 -7.33 12.32 -7.92
C ALA A 227 -7.82 10.85 -7.85
N LEU A 228 -8.55 10.48 -6.79
CA LEU A 228 -9.13 9.13 -6.67
C LEU A 228 -10.17 8.86 -7.78
N GLN A 229 -11.05 9.80 -8.08
CA GLN A 229 -12.06 9.66 -9.14
C GLN A 229 -11.41 9.60 -10.53
N ARG A 230 -10.35 10.35 -10.76
CA ARG A 230 -9.60 10.33 -12.02
C ARG A 230 -9.02 8.94 -12.33
N HIS A 231 -8.56 8.21 -11.32
CA HIS A 231 -7.94 6.90 -11.47
C HIS A 231 -8.91 5.72 -11.29
N GLY A 232 -9.86 5.84 -10.33
CA GLY A 232 -10.84 4.81 -9.99
C GLY A 232 -12.23 5.03 -10.60
N ARG A 233 -12.43 6.13 -11.34
CA ARG A 233 -13.71 6.62 -11.89
C ARG A 233 -14.71 7.09 -10.82
N GLU A 234 -15.80 7.71 -11.24
CA GLU A 234 -16.91 8.09 -10.35
C GLU A 234 -17.51 6.88 -9.62
N GLY A 235 -17.98 7.11 -8.40
CA GLY A 235 -18.59 6.07 -7.56
C GLY A 235 -17.58 5.19 -6.81
N ILE A 236 -16.28 5.54 -6.83
CA ILE A 236 -15.24 4.82 -6.06
C ILE A 236 -15.26 5.14 -4.56
N VAL A 237 -15.88 6.25 -4.16
CA VAL A 237 -15.98 6.74 -2.78
C VAL A 237 -17.40 7.27 -2.53
N ASP A 238 -18.04 6.82 -1.45
CA ASP A 238 -19.32 7.33 -0.98
C ASP A 238 -19.15 8.45 0.06
N LEU A 239 -18.10 8.35 0.89
CA LEU A 239 -17.85 9.29 1.99
C LEU A 239 -16.35 9.50 2.21
N CYS A 240 -15.97 10.75 2.45
CA CYS A 240 -14.59 11.12 2.81
C CYS A 240 -14.53 11.53 4.29
N LEU A 241 -13.62 10.89 5.04
CA LEU A 241 -13.31 11.28 6.40
C LEU A 241 -12.05 12.15 6.39
N ALA A 242 -12.19 13.43 6.70
CA ALA A 242 -11.11 14.40 6.76
C ALA A 242 -11.03 15.05 8.15
N ASN A 243 -9.81 15.31 8.61
CA ASN A 243 -9.59 16.06 9.84
C ASN A 243 -9.93 17.55 9.63
N ASN A 244 -10.78 18.11 10.48
CA ASN A 244 -11.11 19.53 10.49
C ASN A 244 -10.54 20.28 11.70
N ALA A 245 -9.83 19.59 12.58
CA ALA A 245 -9.19 20.23 13.72
C ALA A 245 -7.91 20.97 13.30
N PRO A 246 -7.61 22.14 13.89
CA PRO A 246 -6.37 22.83 13.64
C PRO A 246 -5.18 21.95 14.09
N ILE A 247 -4.19 21.81 13.21
CA ILE A 247 -2.96 21.09 13.55
C ILE A 247 -2.06 22.08 14.31
N PRO A 248 -1.63 21.74 15.54
CA PRO A 248 -0.70 22.60 16.28
C PRO A 248 0.58 22.81 15.46
N ARG A 249 1.02 24.06 15.35
CA ARG A 249 2.37 24.33 14.80
C ARG A 249 3.39 23.83 15.82
N VAL A 250 4.21 22.87 15.41
CA VAL A 250 5.36 22.38 16.20
C VAL A 250 6.50 23.37 16.08
#